data_7ebca8db93273e0c3319034e4b65e5d8
#
_entry.id   7ebca8db93273e0c3319034e4b65e5d8
#
_cell.length_a   1.000
_cell.length_b   1.000
_cell.length_c   1.000
_cell.angle_alpha   90.00
_cell.angle_beta   90.00
_cell.angle_gamma   90.00
#
_symmetry.space_group_name_H-M   'P 1'
#
loop_
_entity.id
_entity.type
_entity.pdbx_description
1 polymer ?
#
loop_
_entity_poly.entity_id
_entity_poly.type
_entity_poly.pdbx_seq_one_letter_code
_entity_poly.pdbx_strand_id
1 'polypeptide(L)'
;MRFQWRHTATRWQTNKIMNSFYTILLLVASNVFMTLAWYGHLKMAEFSWFKALPLIGVIAISWGIAFFEYCLQVPANRIGFEGNGGPFSLMQLKILQEVITLVVFVVFSVVAFHMQVKWNHIVAALCLVAAVYFVFGFK
;
A
#
# COMPACT_ATOMS: atom_id res chain seq x y z
N MET A 1 40.49 -17.48 3.78
CA MET A 1 39.69 -16.83 2.74
C MET A 1 38.22 -17.26 2.65
N ARG A 2 37.84 -18.47 3.06
CA ARG A 2 36.41 -18.92 3.03
C ARG A 2 35.52 -18.34 4.13
N PHE A 3 36.05 -17.78 5.20
CA PHE A 3 35.27 -17.27 6.35
C PHE A 3 34.66 -15.89 6.10
N GLN A 4 35.26 -15.08 5.27
CA GLN A 4 34.82 -13.70 5.03
C GLN A 4 33.57 -13.61 4.11
N TRP A 5 33.39 -14.56 3.18
CA TRP A 5 32.24 -14.60 2.26
C TRP A 5 30.92 -14.98 2.92
N ARG A 6 30.94 -15.76 4.01
CA ARG A 6 29.71 -16.13 4.75
C ARG A 6 29.11 -14.95 5.51
N HIS A 7 29.92 -14.09 6.11
CA HIS A 7 29.45 -12.94 6.87
C HIS A 7 28.88 -11.83 5.98
N THR A 8 29.42 -11.65 4.78
CA THR A 8 28.88 -10.69 3.82
C THR A 8 27.56 -11.19 3.22
N ALA A 9 27.46 -12.46 2.86
CA ALA A 9 26.21 -13.03 2.30
C ALA A 9 25.05 -12.97 3.29
N THR A 10 25.26 -13.29 4.57
CA THR A 10 24.24 -13.20 5.61
C THR A 10 23.80 -11.76 5.86
N ARG A 11 24.71 -10.80 5.84
CA ARG A 11 24.41 -9.38 6.01
C ARG A 11 23.57 -8.82 4.86
N TRP A 12 23.87 -9.21 3.62
CA TRP A 12 23.08 -8.83 2.45
C TRP A 12 21.65 -9.39 2.49
N GLN A 13 21.50 -10.64 2.93
CA GLN A 13 20.18 -11.25 3.07
C GLN A 13 19.36 -10.60 4.19
N THR A 14 19.97 -10.31 5.33
CA THR A 14 19.31 -9.62 6.44
C THR A 14 18.83 -8.23 6.02
N ASN A 15 19.65 -7.46 5.30
CA ASN A 15 19.26 -6.15 4.79
C ASN A 15 18.10 -6.22 3.80
N LYS A 16 18.07 -7.22 2.92
CA LYS A 16 16.95 -7.42 1.98
C LYS A 16 15.65 -7.75 2.70
N ILE A 17 15.67 -8.60 3.71
CA ILE A 17 14.50 -8.93 4.53
C ILE A 17 13.98 -7.70 5.27
N MET A 18 14.87 -6.93 5.89
CA MET A 18 14.50 -5.69 6.57
C MET A 18 13.92 -4.66 5.60
N ASN A 19 14.52 -4.49 4.43
CA ASN A 19 14.01 -3.60 3.40
C ASN A 19 12.64 -4.05 2.87
N SER A 20 12.39 -5.36 2.73
CA SER A 20 11.07 -5.89 2.39
C SER A 20 10.04 -5.53 3.44
N PHE A 21 10.37 -5.71 4.71
CA PHE A 21 9.48 -5.41 5.83
C PHE A 21 9.14 -3.92 5.89
N TYR A 22 10.16 -3.04 5.84
CA TYR A 22 9.94 -1.59 5.83
C TYR A 22 9.14 -1.12 4.61
N THR A 23 9.42 -1.67 3.43
CA THR A 23 8.65 -1.36 2.21
C THR A 23 7.19 -1.70 2.39
N ILE A 24 6.86 -2.91 2.85
CA ILE A 24 5.47 -3.34 3.06
C ILE A 24 4.78 -2.48 4.12
N LEU A 25 5.44 -2.22 5.24
CA LEU A 25 4.89 -1.41 6.32
C LEU A 25 4.57 0.02 5.85
N LEU A 26 5.49 0.65 5.14
CA LEU A 26 5.29 1.99 4.56
C LEU A 26 4.20 2.00 3.49
N LEU A 27 4.11 0.96 2.65
CA LEU A 27 3.04 0.82 1.66
C LEU A 27 1.67 0.66 2.33
N VAL A 28 1.56 -0.11 3.40
CA VAL A 28 0.30 -0.23 4.16
C VAL A 28 -0.10 1.11 4.75
N ALA A 29 0.82 1.80 5.41
CA ALA A 29 0.56 3.11 6.01
C ALA A 29 0.18 4.15 4.94
N SER A 30 0.89 4.20 3.80
CA SER A 30 0.58 5.13 2.71
C SER A 30 -0.81 4.85 2.12
N ASN A 31 -1.19 3.58 1.96
CA ASN A 31 -2.50 3.21 1.42
C ASN A 31 -3.66 3.54 2.37
N VAL A 32 -3.44 3.60 3.67
CA VAL A 32 -4.44 4.13 4.62
C VAL A 32 -4.70 5.61 4.30
N PHE A 33 -3.65 6.44 4.16
CA PHE A 33 -3.81 7.85 3.78
C PHE A 33 -4.42 8.02 2.39
N MET A 34 -4.02 7.20 1.41
CA MET A 34 -4.61 7.23 0.06
C MET A 34 -6.11 6.91 0.10
N THR A 35 -6.51 5.89 0.84
CA THR A 35 -7.93 5.53 0.99
C THR A 35 -8.72 6.65 1.65
N LEU A 36 -8.17 7.30 2.68
CA LEU A 36 -8.78 8.46 3.32
C LEU A 36 -8.86 9.68 2.37
N ALA A 37 -7.83 9.94 1.58
CA ALA A 37 -7.81 11.03 0.61
C ALA A 37 -8.88 10.85 -0.47
N TRP A 38 -9.08 9.62 -0.96
CA TRP A 38 -10.00 9.34 -2.06
C TRP A 38 -11.44 9.11 -1.63
N TYR A 39 -11.67 8.50 -0.48
CA TYR A 39 -13.00 8.06 -0.05
C TYR A 39 -13.43 8.63 1.30
N GLY A 40 -12.50 9.17 2.11
CA GLY A 40 -12.79 9.71 3.42
C GLY A 40 -13.81 10.87 3.38
N HIS A 41 -13.76 11.70 2.33
CA HIS A 41 -14.69 12.80 2.14
C HIS A 41 -16.15 12.33 2.00
N LEU A 42 -16.38 11.10 1.48
CA LEU A 42 -17.72 10.52 1.38
C LEU A 42 -18.30 10.24 2.77
N LYS A 43 -17.48 9.76 3.69
CA LYS A 43 -17.88 9.54 5.08
C LYS A 43 -18.02 10.87 5.85
N MET A 44 -17.10 11.80 5.63
CA MET A 44 -17.14 13.12 6.24
C MET A 44 -18.35 13.95 5.80
N ALA A 45 -18.93 13.65 4.65
CA ALA A 45 -20.18 14.26 4.19
C ALA A 45 -21.39 13.99 5.11
N GLU A 46 -21.30 13.08 6.06
CA GLU A 46 -22.31 12.89 7.10
C GLU A 46 -22.33 14.04 8.12
N PHE A 47 -21.20 14.76 8.28
CA PHE A 47 -21.10 15.89 9.20
C PHE A 47 -21.61 17.19 8.55
N SER A 48 -22.45 17.94 9.27
CA SER A 48 -23.10 19.16 8.76
C SER A 48 -22.10 20.23 8.34
N TRP A 49 -21.02 20.44 9.10
CA TRP A 49 -19.98 21.40 8.78
C TRP A 49 -19.23 21.06 7.49
N PHE A 50 -19.03 19.76 7.21
CA PHE A 50 -18.34 19.32 5.99
C PHE A 50 -19.23 19.47 4.75
N LYS A 51 -20.54 19.22 4.88
CA LYS A 51 -21.52 19.47 3.81
C LYS A 51 -21.57 20.93 3.35
N ALA A 52 -21.27 21.85 4.24
CA ALA A 52 -21.26 23.29 3.95
C ALA A 52 -20.01 23.73 3.16
N LEU A 53 -18.99 22.87 3.04
CA LEU A 53 -17.79 23.20 2.30
C LEU A 53 -18.04 23.19 0.79
N PRO A 54 -17.49 24.17 0.05
CA PRO A 54 -17.49 24.14 -1.41
C PRO A 54 -16.58 22.99 -1.89
N LEU A 55 -16.84 22.50 -3.11
CA LEU A 55 -16.09 21.38 -3.71
C LEU A 55 -14.57 21.60 -3.68
N ILE A 56 -14.11 22.84 -3.93
CA ILE A 56 -12.69 23.20 -3.88
C ILE A 56 -12.08 22.98 -2.48
N GLY A 57 -12.85 23.21 -1.42
CA GLY A 57 -12.42 22.95 -0.05
C GLY A 57 -12.27 21.47 0.23
N VAL A 58 -13.21 20.65 -0.27
CA VAL A 58 -13.11 19.19 -0.17
C VAL A 58 -11.89 18.65 -0.91
N ILE A 59 -11.62 19.18 -2.13
CA ILE A 59 -10.43 18.81 -2.92
C ILE A 59 -9.14 19.18 -2.15
N ALA A 60 -9.09 20.38 -1.56
CA ALA A 60 -7.91 20.84 -0.81
C ALA A 60 -7.63 19.96 0.42
N ILE A 61 -8.66 19.53 1.15
CA ILE A 61 -8.53 18.61 2.28
C ILE A 61 -8.01 17.24 1.80
N SER A 62 -8.60 16.68 0.75
CA SER A 62 -8.17 15.41 0.17
C SER A 62 -6.72 15.47 -0.32
N TRP A 63 -6.34 16.57 -0.98
CA TRP A 63 -4.96 16.80 -1.42
C TRP A 63 -3.98 16.90 -0.24
N GLY A 64 -4.36 17.59 0.84
CA GLY A 64 -3.56 17.64 2.07
C GLY A 64 -3.33 16.26 2.69
N ILE A 65 -4.35 15.39 2.69
CA ILE A 65 -4.21 13.99 3.16
C ILE A 65 -3.28 13.20 2.21
N ALA A 66 -3.43 13.38 0.89
CA ALA A 66 -2.58 12.73 -0.11
C ALA A 66 -1.11 13.14 0.01
N PHE A 67 -0.80 14.33 0.52
CA PHE A 67 0.58 14.73 0.80
C PHE A 67 1.26 13.78 1.79
N PHE A 68 0.58 13.38 2.85
CA PHE A 68 1.12 12.40 3.81
C PHE A 68 1.28 11.00 3.19
N GLU A 69 0.36 10.62 2.30
CA GLU A 69 0.50 9.39 1.52
C GLU A 69 1.82 9.40 0.73
N TYR A 70 2.12 10.46 -0.02
CA TYR A 70 3.36 10.59 -0.77
C TYR A 70 4.61 10.56 0.11
N CYS A 71 4.57 11.15 1.30
CA CYS A 71 5.67 11.09 2.27
C CYS A 71 6.03 9.66 2.69
N LEU A 72 5.10 8.72 2.59
CA LEU A 72 5.28 7.31 2.90
C LEU A 72 5.53 6.46 1.65
N GLN A 73 4.79 6.73 0.57
CA GLN A 73 4.83 5.97 -0.68
C GLN A 73 6.18 6.10 -1.38
N VAL A 74 6.71 7.32 -1.48
CA VAL A 74 7.97 7.58 -2.19
C VAL A 74 9.15 6.88 -1.51
N PRO A 75 9.34 6.99 -0.18
CA PRO A 75 10.37 6.20 0.52
C PRO A 75 10.16 4.69 0.39
N ALA A 76 8.92 4.20 0.48
CA ALA A 76 8.62 2.78 0.31
C ALA A 76 9.11 2.25 -1.03
N ASN A 77 8.79 2.94 -2.12
CA ASN A 77 9.22 2.57 -3.46
C ASN A 77 10.75 2.65 -3.62
N ARG A 78 11.40 3.67 -3.03
CA ARG A 78 12.86 3.81 -3.10
C ARG A 78 13.61 2.71 -2.36
N ILE A 79 13.12 2.31 -1.18
CA ILE A 79 13.71 1.22 -0.37
C ILE A 79 13.43 -0.14 -1.02
N GLY A 80 12.23 -0.31 -1.60
CA GLY A 80 11.77 -1.56 -2.17
C GLY A 80 12.34 -1.88 -3.55
N PHE A 81 12.71 -0.86 -4.34
CA PHE A 81 13.07 -1.05 -5.74
C PHE A 81 14.48 -1.66 -5.93
N GLU A 82 14.57 -2.71 -6.73
CA GLU A 82 15.82 -3.43 -7.00
C GLU A 82 16.92 -2.55 -7.61
N GLY A 83 16.56 -1.55 -8.42
CA GLY A 83 17.50 -0.59 -8.97
C GLY A 83 18.22 0.26 -7.90
N ASN A 84 17.68 0.35 -6.70
CA ASN A 84 18.29 0.99 -5.53
C ASN A 84 18.83 -0.03 -4.51
N GLY A 85 18.97 -1.29 -4.89
CA GLY A 85 19.41 -2.38 -4.01
C GLY A 85 18.29 -2.98 -3.16
N GLY A 86 17.04 -2.67 -3.42
CA GLY A 86 15.86 -3.24 -2.78
C GLY A 86 15.53 -4.66 -3.24
N PRO A 87 14.55 -5.31 -2.60
CA PRO A 87 14.21 -6.70 -2.89
C PRO A 87 13.25 -6.91 -4.06
N PHE A 88 12.56 -5.87 -4.55
CA PHE A 88 11.45 -5.99 -5.49
C PHE A 88 11.74 -5.36 -6.85
N SER A 89 11.31 -6.02 -7.92
CA SER A 89 11.24 -5.38 -9.24
C SER A 89 10.12 -4.33 -9.29
N LEU A 90 10.14 -3.46 -10.30
CA LEU A 90 9.10 -2.44 -10.47
C LEU A 90 7.70 -3.06 -10.58
N MET A 91 7.57 -4.17 -11.32
CA MET A 91 6.31 -4.88 -11.48
C MET A 91 5.83 -5.48 -10.16
N GLN A 92 6.73 -6.08 -9.39
CA GLN A 92 6.42 -6.63 -8.07
C GLN A 92 5.96 -5.55 -7.09
N LEU A 93 6.60 -4.38 -7.07
CA LEU A 93 6.16 -3.23 -6.27
C LEU A 93 4.74 -2.79 -6.64
N LYS A 94 4.44 -2.70 -7.93
CA LYS A 94 3.11 -2.31 -8.40
C LYS A 94 2.04 -3.31 -7.98
N ILE A 95 2.26 -4.60 -8.21
CA ILE A 95 1.30 -5.65 -7.83
C ILE A 95 1.11 -5.71 -6.31
N LEU A 96 2.20 -5.61 -5.55
CA LEU A 96 2.14 -5.57 -4.09
C LEU A 96 1.29 -4.39 -3.59
N GLN A 97 1.46 -3.21 -4.20
CA GLN A 97 0.67 -2.02 -3.88
C GLN A 97 -0.81 -2.23 -4.18
N GLU A 98 -1.18 -2.83 -5.32
CA GLU A 98 -2.58 -3.10 -5.67
C GLU A 98 -3.27 -4.03 -4.65
N VAL A 99 -2.56 -5.08 -4.22
CA VAL A 99 -3.08 -6.00 -3.19
C VAL A 99 -3.28 -5.27 -1.86
N ILE A 100 -2.30 -4.50 -1.42
CA ILE A 100 -2.38 -3.73 -0.17
C ILE A 100 -3.53 -2.71 -0.26
N THR A 101 -3.64 -1.99 -1.38
CA THR A 101 -4.72 -1.02 -1.63
C THR A 101 -6.09 -1.68 -1.48
N LEU A 102 -6.29 -2.85 -2.08
CA LEU A 102 -7.59 -3.54 -1.99
C LEU A 102 -7.89 -4.00 -0.56
N VAL A 103 -6.92 -4.57 0.14
CA VAL A 103 -7.10 -5.02 1.53
C VAL A 103 -7.47 -3.83 2.43
N VAL A 104 -6.70 -2.74 2.34
CA VAL A 104 -6.98 -1.52 3.13
C VAL A 104 -8.36 -0.94 2.79
N PHE A 105 -8.71 -0.89 1.49
CA PHE A 105 -10.01 -0.40 1.04
C PHE A 105 -11.17 -1.26 1.54
N VAL A 106 -11.05 -2.59 1.52
CA VAL A 106 -12.10 -3.49 2.04
C VAL A 106 -12.30 -3.27 3.54
N VAL A 107 -11.19 -3.21 4.31
CA VAL A 107 -11.26 -2.93 5.75
C VAL A 107 -11.92 -1.57 6.01
N PHE A 108 -11.50 -0.53 5.29
CA PHE A 108 -12.08 0.80 5.39
C PHE A 108 -13.58 0.80 5.07
N SER A 109 -14.00 0.12 3.99
CA SER A 109 -15.40 0.05 3.56
C SER A 109 -16.29 -0.64 4.59
N VAL A 110 -15.78 -1.72 5.20
CA VAL A 110 -16.50 -2.43 6.27
C VAL A 110 -16.60 -1.58 7.53
N VAL A 111 -15.51 -0.95 7.95
CA VAL A 111 -15.45 -0.19 9.21
C VAL A 111 -16.18 1.15 9.09
N ALA A 112 -15.95 1.91 8.02
CA ALA A 112 -16.50 3.26 7.87
C ALA A 112 -17.93 3.29 7.33
N PHE A 113 -18.27 2.39 6.42
CA PHE A 113 -19.58 2.37 5.74
C PHE A 113 -20.44 1.18 6.13
N HIS A 114 -19.97 0.29 7.01
CA HIS A 114 -20.67 -0.94 7.42
C HIS A 114 -21.10 -1.81 6.22
N MET A 115 -20.30 -1.79 5.15
CA MET A 115 -20.59 -2.55 3.93
C MET A 115 -20.43 -4.05 4.18
N GLN A 116 -21.37 -4.83 3.67
CA GLN A 116 -21.29 -6.29 3.74
C GLN A 116 -20.36 -6.84 2.67
N VAL A 117 -19.41 -7.67 3.08
CA VAL A 117 -18.56 -8.41 2.13
C VAL A 117 -19.39 -9.52 1.50
N LYS A 118 -19.63 -9.42 0.19
CA LYS A 118 -20.39 -10.40 -0.59
C LYS A 118 -19.44 -11.43 -1.20
N TRP A 119 -20.00 -12.55 -1.64
CA TRP A 119 -19.25 -13.65 -2.24
C TRP A 119 -18.39 -13.23 -3.46
N ASN A 120 -18.88 -12.30 -4.28
CA ASN A 120 -18.13 -11.75 -5.40
C ASN A 120 -16.84 -11.02 -4.97
N HIS A 121 -16.82 -10.36 -3.82
CA HIS A 121 -15.61 -9.73 -3.27
C HIS A 121 -14.56 -10.77 -2.87
N ILE A 122 -15.01 -11.93 -2.35
CA ILE A 122 -14.11 -13.05 -2.02
C ILE A 122 -13.48 -13.62 -3.29
N VAL A 123 -14.27 -13.82 -4.35
CA VAL A 123 -13.76 -14.29 -5.65
C VAL A 123 -12.75 -13.30 -6.23
N ALA A 124 -13.03 -12.00 -6.18
CA ALA A 124 -12.10 -10.97 -6.61
C ALA A 124 -10.77 -10.99 -5.83
N ALA A 125 -10.84 -11.18 -4.51
CA ALA A 125 -9.65 -11.33 -3.66
C ALA A 125 -8.82 -12.56 -4.03
N LEU A 126 -9.46 -13.70 -4.33
CA LEU A 126 -8.78 -14.90 -4.81
C LEU A 126 -8.08 -14.70 -6.16
N CYS A 127 -8.69 -13.96 -7.09
CA CYS A 127 -8.05 -13.59 -8.35
C CYS A 127 -6.79 -12.74 -8.13
N LEU A 128 -6.80 -11.83 -7.14
CA LEU A 128 -5.61 -11.04 -6.80
C LEU A 128 -4.51 -11.90 -6.17
N VAL A 129 -4.85 -12.83 -5.30
CA VAL A 129 -3.88 -13.79 -4.75
C VAL A 129 -3.24 -14.61 -5.88
N ALA A 130 -4.03 -15.04 -6.87
CA ALA A 130 -3.50 -15.71 -8.05
C ALA A 130 -2.56 -14.80 -8.86
N ALA A 131 -2.91 -13.53 -9.07
CA ALA A 131 -2.05 -12.57 -9.75
C ALA A 131 -0.70 -12.39 -9.04
N VAL A 132 -0.70 -12.27 -7.71
CA VAL A 132 0.53 -12.23 -6.90
C VAL A 132 1.36 -13.48 -7.12
N TYR A 133 0.75 -14.65 -7.05
CA TYR A 133 1.43 -15.93 -7.26
C TYR A 133 2.14 -15.98 -8.62
N PHE A 134 1.49 -15.55 -9.70
CA PHE A 134 2.10 -15.53 -11.04
C PHE A 134 3.27 -14.53 -11.14
N VAL A 135 3.19 -13.39 -10.50
CA VAL A 135 4.26 -12.35 -10.57
C VAL A 135 5.47 -12.70 -9.73
N PHE A 136 5.28 -13.39 -8.59
CA PHE A 136 6.38 -13.73 -7.68
C PHE A 136 6.90 -15.16 -7.86
N GLY A 137 6.07 -16.07 -8.34
CA GLY A 137 6.40 -17.49 -8.48
C GLY A 137 7.13 -17.86 -9.77
N PHE A 138 6.90 -17.10 -10.84
CA PHE A 138 7.60 -17.31 -12.12
C PHE A 138 8.70 -16.26 -12.27
N LYS A 139 9.92 -16.66 -12.01
CA LYS A 139 11.14 -15.89 -12.29
C LYS A 139 11.76 -16.37 -13.60
#